data_6d2d396bfa9a831f8ac86fe9c523d02e
#
_entry.id   6d2d396bfa9a831f8ac86fe9c523d02e
#
_cell.length_a   1.000
_cell.length_b   1.000
_cell.length_c   1.000
_cell.angle_alpha   90.00
_cell.angle_beta   90.00
_cell.angle_gamma   90.00
#
_symmetry.space_group_name_H-M   'P 1'
#
loop_
_entity.id
_entity.type
_entity.pdbx_description
1 polymer ?
#
loop_
_entity_poly.entity_id
_entity_poly.type
_entity_poly.pdbx_seq_one_letter_code
_entity_poly.pdbx_strand_id
1 'polypeptide(L)'
;MEKFNSLDDILNFAMKNEQEAVDFYLRLAKNSKGEEMKIVFGEFAQEEVKHKARLQKIQTEGTFVFKKEEVMDLNISDYVVHTVPHPEMSYPEALTLAMAKEKAAFKLYMRLSSKVEDAGLQSVFMDLAQEESKHKLRFELEYDEYVLREN
;
A
#
# COMPACT_ATOMS: atom_id res chain seq x y z
N MET A 1 -20.67 -1.59 -9.68
CA MET A 1 -19.36 -1.25 -9.16
C MET A 1 -19.48 -0.88 -7.70
N GLU A 2 -18.76 -1.56 -6.84
CA GLU A 2 -18.81 -1.27 -5.41
C GLU A 2 -18.15 0.09 -5.11
N LYS A 3 -18.77 0.82 -4.20
CA LYS A 3 -18.28 2.12 -3.74
C LYS A 3 -18.14 2.11 -2.23
N PHE A 4 -17.27 2.96 -1.72
CA PHE A 4 -17.16 3.17 -0.29
C PHE A 4 -18.39 3.95 0.20
N ASN A 5 -18.93 3.55 1.35
CA ASN A 5 -20.09 4.19 1.95
C ASN A 5 -19.73 5.22 3.01
N SER A 6 -18.51 5.14 3.54
CA SER A 6 -18.06 6.01 4.63
C SER A 6 -16.56 6.11 4.65
N LEU A 7 -16.04 7.08 5.41
CA LEU A 7 -14.61 7.18 5.67
C LEU A 7 -14.11 5.90 6.37
N ASP A 8 -14.88 5.38 7.32
CA ASP A 8 -14.49 4.15 8.02
C ASP A 8 -14.33 2.99 7.07
N ASP A 9 -15.19 2.86 6.06
CA ASP A 9 -15.06 1.83 5.03
C ASP A 9 -13.73 1.96 4.29
N ILE A 10 -13.36 3.20 3.94
CA ILE A 10 -12.09 3.47 3.23
C ILE A 10 -10.90 3.14 4.12
N LEU A 11 -10.95 3.57 5.38
CA LEU A 11 -9.86 3.31 6.33
C LEU A 11 -9.72 1.82 6.62
N ASN A 12 -10.84 1.11 6.77
CA ASN A 12 -10.82 -0.35 6.96
C ASN A 12 -10.22 -1.05 5.75
N PHE A 13 -10.59 -0.63 4.55
CA PHE A 13 -10.04 -1.16 3.30
C PHE A 13 -8.53 -0.91 3.24
N ALA A 14 -8.10 0.32 3.53
CA ALA A 14 -6.67 0.67 3.52
C ALA A 14 -5.88 -0.13 4.55
N MET A 15 -6.42 -0.26 5.78
CA MET A 15 -5.76 -1.03 6.84
C MET A 15 -5.65 -2.52 6.49
N LYS A 16 -6.67 -3.08 5.85
CA LYS A 16 -6.63 -4.46 5.37
C LYS A 16 -5.53 -4.64 4.33
N ASN A 17 -5.42 -3.69 3.39
CA ASN A 17 -4.39 -3.73 2.36
C ASN A 17 -2.99 -3.59 2.97
N GLU A 18 -2.82 -2.73 3.98
CA GLU A 18 -1.54 -2.60 4.69
C GLU A 18 -1.17 -3.92 5.38
N GLN A 19 -2.13 -4.57 6.04
CA GLN A 19 -1.87 -5.85 6.69
C GLN A 19 -1.50 -6.94 5.68
N GLU A 20 -2.17 -6.97 4.54
CA GLU A 20 -1.83 -7.92 3.47
C GLU A 20 -0.42 -7.66 2.94
N ALA A 21 -0.02 -6.39 2.83
CA ALA A 21 1.34 -6.02 2.43
C ALA A 21 2.37 -6.47 3.46
N VAL A 22 2.08 -6.27 4.76
CA VAL A 22 2.95 -6.76 5.85
C VAL A 22 3.20 -8.25 5.70
N ASP A 23 2.12 -9.03 5.58
CA ASP A 23 2.20 -10.49 5.49
C ASP A 23 2.97 -10.92 4.24
N PHE A 24 2.72 -10.25 3.12
CA PHE A 24 3.38 -10.54 1.85
C PHE A 24 4.90 -10.25 1.93
N TYR A 25 5.27 -9.08 2.46
CA TYR A 25 6.69 -8.71 2.56
C TYR A 25 7.45 -9.57 3.55
N LEU A 26 6.82 -9.97 4.65
CA LEU A 26 7.45 -10.92 5.58
C LEU A 26 7.70 -12.27 4.92
N ARG A 27 6.77 -12.72 4.08
CA ARG A 27 6.95 -13.96 3.31
C ARG A 27 8.09 -13.81 2.30
N LEU A 28 8.16 -12.68 1.60
CA LEU A 28 9.25 -12.41 0.66
C LEU A 28 10.60 -12.34 1.38
N ALA A 29 10.65 -11.72 2.56
CA ALA A 29 11.86 -11.68 3.38
C ALA A 29 12.33 -13.09 3.73
N LYS A 30 11.40 -13.95 4.16
CA LYS A 30 11.71 -15.33 4.55
C LYS A 30 12.23 -16.14 3.36
N ASN A 31 11.66 -15.96 2.18
CA ASN A 31 11.94 -16.77 1.00
C ASN A 31 13.03 -16.17 0.10
N SER A 32 13.50 -14.96 0.37
CA SER A 32 14.53 -14.32 -0.43
C SER A 32 15.89 -14.99 -0.21
N LYS A 33 16.64 -15.21 -1.28
CA LYS A 33 17.98 -15.80 -1.21
C LYS A 33 19.05 -14.75 -0.93
N GLY A 34 18.82 -13.48 -1.26
CA GLY A 34 19.76 -12.39 -1.05
C GLY A 34 19.57 -11.74 0.30
N GLU A 35 20.66 -11.56 1.07
CA GLU A 35 20.59 -10.94 2.38
C GLU A 35 20.11 -9.48 2.31
N GLU A 36 20.52 -8.74 1.28
CA GLU A 36 20.10 -7.36 1.10
C GLU A 36 18.57 -7.26 0.99
N MET A 37 17.96 -8.10 0.15
CA MET A 37 16.51 -8.04 -0.06
C MET A 37 15.72 -8.60 1.11
N LYS A 38 16.29 -9.53 1.88
CA LYS A 38 15.68 -9.95 3.14
C LYS A 38 15.50 -8.77 4.09
N ILE A 39 16.55 -7.97 4.21
CA ILE A 39 16.52 -6.76 5.05
C ILE A 39 15.51 -5.75 4.51
N VAL A 40 15.53 -5.50 3.20
CA VAL A 40 14.63 -4.54 2.55
C VAL A 40 13.17 -4.94 2.77
N PHE A 41 12.82 -6.19 2.50
CA PHE A 41 11.44 -6.66 2.68
C PHE A 41 11.01 -6.59 4.15
N GLY A 42 11.91 -6.94 5.07
CA GLY A 42 11.63 -6.85 6.50
C GLY A 42 11.37 -5.41 6.95
N GLU A 43 12.20 -4.48 6.47
CA GLU A 43 12.03 -3.05 6.76
C GLU A 43 10.71 -2.51 6.20
N PHE A 44 10.38 -2.89 4.95
CA PHE A 44 9.14 -2.47 4.31
C PHE A 44 7.93 -3.01 5.06
N ALA A 45 8.00 -4.27 5.52
CA ALA A 45 6.92 -4.82 6.34
C ALA A 45 6.71 -3.98 7.60
N GLN A 46 7.78 -3.55 8.27
CA GLN A 46 7.68 -2.70 9.46
C GLN A 46 7.10 -1.33 9.13
N GLU A 47 7.46 -0.76 7.98
CA GLU A 47 6.88 0.50 7.53
C GLU A 47 5.39 0.39 7.27
N GLU A 48 4.94 -0.73 6.68
CA GLU A 48 3.51 -0.98 6.46
C GLU A 48 2.74 -1.15 7.79
N VAL A 49 3.37 -1.74 8.81
CA VAL A 49 2.82 -1.80 10.17
C VAL A 49 2.56 -0.39 10.70
N LYS A 50 3.53 0.51 10.50
CA LYS A 50 3.40 1.92 10.93
C LYS A 50 2.30 2.64 10.14
N HIS A 51 2.17 2.37 8.85
CA HIS A 51 1.10 2.94 8.02
C HIS A 51 -0.27 2.52 8.55
N LYS A 52 -0.43 1.25 8.86
CA LYS A 52 -1.68 0.73 9.45
C LYS A 52 -2.00 1.43 10.77
N ALA A 53 -1.00 1.61 11.62
CA ALA A 53 -1.16 2.30 12.91
C ALA A 53 -1.60 3.75 12.72
N ARG A 54 -1.04 4.45 11.73
CA ARG A 54 -1.43 5.83 11.42
C ARG A 54 -2.87 5.91 10.94
N LEU A 55 -3.30 4.97 10.09
CA LEU A 55 -4.68 4.89 9.63
C LEU A 55 -5.64 4.59 10.78
N GLN A 56 -5.25 3.69 11.68
CA GLN A 56 -6.04 3.34 12.85
C GLN A 56 -6.20 4.55 13.79
N LYS A 57 -5.15 5.35 13.93
CA LYS A 57 -5.20 6.58 14.73
C LYS A 57 -6.20 7.57 14.16
N ILE A 58 -6.20 7.76 12.83
CA ILE A 58 -7.16 8.62 12.14
C ILE A 58 -8.59 8.15 12.45
N GLN A 59 -8.84 6.84 12.34
CA GLN A 59 -10.15 6.25 12.58
C GLN A 59 -10.60 6.44 14.03
N THR A 60 -9.70 6.20 14.99
CA THR A 60 -9.99 6.29 16.43
C THR A 60 -10.24 7.72 16.87
N GLU A 61 -9.46 8.68 16.39
CA GLU A 61 -9.61 10.08 16.77
C GLU A 61 -10.88 10.71 16.22
N GLY A 62 -11.34 10.26 15.05
CA GLY A 62 -12.66 10.58 14.49
C GLY A 62 -13.03 12.06 14.38
N THR A 63 -12.05 12.95 14.40
CA THR A 63 -12.27 14.40 14.43
C THR A 63 -12.42 15.04 13.07
N PHE A 64 -12.35 14.25 11.99
CA PHE A 64 -12.31 14.76 10.63
C PHE A 64 -13.68 14.68 9.97
N VAL A 65 -14.10 15.80 9.37
CA VAL A 65 -15.36 15.87 8.66
C VAL A 65 -15.08 15.62 7.18
N PHE A 66 -15.64 14.53 6.67
CA PHE A 66 -15.63 14.23 5.24
C PHE A 66 -16.99 14.60 4.66
N LYS A 67 -16.98 15.19 3.49
CA LYS A 67 -18.22 15.32 2.73
C LYS A 67 -18.57 13.94 2.20
N LYS A 68 -19.75 13.47 2.54
CA LYS A 68 -20.24 12.13 2.18
C LYS A 68 -20.18 11.92 0.65
N GLU A 69 -20.50 12.94 -0.13
CA GLU A 69 -20.49 12.87 -1.58
C GLU A 69 -19.07 12.61 -2.13
N GLU A 70 -18.04 13.19 -1.52
CA GLU A 70 -16.66 12.99 -1.94
C GLU A 70 -16.17 11.58 -1.67
N VAL A 71 -16.57 11.01 -0.54
CA VAL A 71 -16.24 9.62 -0.21
C VAL A 71 -16.93 8.66 -1.17
N MET A 72 -18.19 8.94 -1.53
CA MET A 72 -18.99 8.10 -2.40
C MET A 72 -18.50 8.11 -3.86
N ASP A 73 -17.70 9.11 -4.26
CA ASP A 73 -17.08 9.15 -5.59
C ASP A 73 -15.92 8.17 -5.74
N LEU A 74 -15.43 7.60 -4.64
CA LEU A 74 -14.32 6.67 -4.70
C LEU A 74 -14.85 5.25 -4.99
N ASN A 75 -14.31 4.63 -6.02
CA ASN A 75 -14.67 3.27 -6.43
C ASN A 75 -13.64 2.29 -5.88
N ILE A 76 -14.10 1.27 -5.18
CA ILE A 76 -13.22 0.23 -4.59
C ILE A 76 -12.38 -0.44 -5.68
N SER A 77 -12.97 -0.72 -6.83
CA SER A 77 -12.30 -1.42 -7.94
C SER A 77 -11.05 -0.70 -8.45
N ASP A 78 -10.96 0.62 -8.27
CA ASP A 78 -9.78 1.39 -8.71
C ASP A 78 -8.54 1.11 -7.87
N TYR A 79 -8.73 0.52 -6.68
CA TYR A 79 -7.65 0.31 -5.71
C TYR A 79 -7.45 -1.16 -5.35
N VAL A 80 -8.17 -2.07 -6.00
CA VAL A 80 -8.03 -3.51 -5.77
C VAL A 80 -6.98 -4.09 -6.71
N VAL A 81 -6.08 -4.89 -6.15
CA VAL A 81 -5.12 -5.68 -6.91
C VAL A 81 -5.71 -7.09 -7.03
N HIS A 82 -6.01 -7.50 -8.26
CA HIS A 82 -6.73 -8.75 -8.52
C HIS A 82 -5.86 -10.00 -8.43
N THR A 83 -4.54 -9.85 -8.48
CA THR A 83 -3.61 -10.97 -8.37
C THR A 83 -3.41 -11.34 -6.91
N VAL A 84 -3.56 -12.62 -6.58
CA VAL A 84 -3.39 -13.13 -5.22
C VAL A 84 -2.03 -13.81 -5.11
N PRO A 85 -1.26 -13.56 -4.02
CA PRO A 85 0.01 -14.26 -3.82
C PRO A 85 -0.21 -15.77 -3.72
N HIS A 86 0.71 -16.55 -4.31
CA HIS A 86 0.68 -18.01 -4.19
C HIS A 86 2.11 -18.52 -3.98
N PRO A 87 2.25 -19.74 -3.36
CA PRO A 87 3.58 -20.24 -3.00
C PRO A 87 4.51 -20.48 -4.18
N GLU A 88 3.96 -20.66 -5.37
CA GLU A 88 4.73 -20.98 -6.58
C GLU A 88 5.14 -19.77 -7.39
N MET A 89 4.87 -18.56 -6.93
CA MET A 89 5.29 -17.35 -7.62
C MET A 89 6.79 -17.30 -7.79
N SER A 90 7.23 -16.94 -9.00
CA SER A 90 8.63 -16.62 -9.23
C SER A 90 8.97 -15.29 -8.55
N TYR A 91 10.26 -15.04 -8.37
CA TYR A 91 10.70 -13.76 -7.79
C TYR A 91 10.25 -12.55 -8.63
N PRO A 92 10.41 -12.54 -9.97
CA PRO A 92 9.88 -11.44 -10.78
C PRO A 92 8.37 -11.27 -10.66
N GLU A 93 7.60 -12.37 -10.57
CA GLU A 93 6.16 -12.28 -10.36
C GLU A 93 5.82 -11.65 -9.01
N ALA A 94 6.56 -12.02 -7.96
CA ALA A 94 6.39 -11.44 -6.63
C ALA A 94 6.71 -9.95 -6.62
N LEU A 95 7.79 -9.54 -7.29
CA LEU A 95 8.15 -8.13 -7.42
C LEU A 95 7.09 -7.34 -8.19
N THR A 96 6.57 -7.92 -9.27
CA THR A 96 5.49 -7.30 -10.05
C THR A 96 4.23 -7.10 -9.21
N LEU A 97 3.88 -8.11 -8.41
CA LEU A 97 2.74 -7.99 -7.50
C LEU A 97 2.98 -6.91 -6.44
N ALA A 98 4.19 -6.87 -5.88
CA ALA A 98 4.56 -5.84 -4.92
C ALA A 98 4.40 -4.43 -5.52
N MET A 99 4.90 -4.23 -6.74
CA MET A 99 4.75 -2.95 -7.43
C MET A 99 3.29 -2.58 -7.65
N ALA A 100 2.45 -3.55 -8.00
CA ALA A 100 1.02 -3.31 -8.20
C ALA A 100 0.33 -2.91 -6.89
N LYS A 101 0.67 -3.56 -5.78
CA LYS A 101 0.15 -3.23 -4.46
C LYS A 101 0.54 -1.81 -4.04
N GLU A 102 1.80 -1.45 -4.25
CA GLU A 102 2.30 -0.11 -3.91
C GLU A 102 1.63 0.97 -4.77
N LYS A 103 1.47 0.70 -6.05
CA LYS A 103 0.79 1.62 -6.96
C LYS A 103 -0.66 1.85 -6.54
N ALA A 104 -1.37 0.80 -6.18
CA ALA A 104 -2.77 0.90 -5.74
C ALA A 104 -2.88 1.73 -4.45
N ALA A 105 -2.00 1.49 -3.50
CA ALA A 105 -1.96 2.24 -2.24
C ALA A 105 -1.61 3.71 -2.49
N PHE A 106 -0.62 3.98 -3.34
CA PHE A 106 -0.25 5.34 -3.74
C PHE A 106 -1.47 6.09 -4.31
N LYS A 107 -2.18 5.48 -5.24
CA LYS A 107 -3.36 6.08 -5.87
C LYS A 107 -4.44 6.39 -4.82
N LEU A 108 -4.69 5.46 -3.91
CA LEU A 108 -5.69 5.64 -2.87
C LEU A 108 -5.33 6.83 -1.97
N TYR A 109 -4.10 6.87 -1.47
CA TYR A 109 -3.69 7.95 -0.55
C TYR A 109 -3.63 9.31 -1.23
N MET A 110 -3.21 9.37 -2.50
CA MET A 110 -3.23 10.61 -3.27
C MET A 110 -4.67 11.12 -3.43
N ARG A 111 -5.58 10.20 -3.72
CA ARG A 111 -6.99 10.57 -3.89
C ARG A 111 -7.59 11.05 -2.57
N LEU A 112 -7.30 10.35 -1.46
CA LEU A 112 -7.76 10.76 -0.14
C LEU A 112 -7.21 12.13 0.24
N SER A 113 -5.92 12.38 -0.03
CA SER A 113 -5.32 13.68 0.23
C SER A 113 -6.06 14.80 -0.51
N SER A 114 -6.48 14.56 -1.75
CA SER A 114 -7.18 15.55 -2.56
C SER A 114 -8.63 15.77 -2.13
N LYS A 115 -9.21 14.85 -1.36
CA LYS A 115 -10.63 14.89 -0.98
C LYS A 115 -10.89 15.42 0.42
N VAL A 116 -9.87 15.45 1.29
CA VAL A 116 -10.04 15.96 2.66
C VAL A 116 -9.78 17.47 2.70
N GLU A 117 -10.51 18.16 3.56
CA GLU A 117 -10.35 19.61 3.71
C GLU A 117 -9.33 19.97 4.79
N ASP A 118 -9.11 19.09 5.77
CA ASP A 118 -8.16 19.33 6.85
C ASP A 118 -6.72 19.22 6.34
N ALA A 119 -5.95 20.31 6.50
CA ALA A 119 -4.57 20.39 6.00
C ALA A 119 -3.66 19.34 6.66
N GLY A 120 -3.84 19.08 7.95
CA GLY A 120 -3.05 18.07 8.66
C GLY A 120 -3.31 16.67 8.11
N LEU A 121 -4.57 16.36 7.86
CA LEU A 121 -4.96 15.06 7.31
C LEU A 121 -4.50 14.91 5.86
N GLN A 122 -4.59 15.99 5.05
CA GLN A 122 -4.03 16.00 3.70
C GLN A 122 -2.55 15.62 3.73
N SER A 123 -1.80 16.21 4.67
CA SER A 123 -0.38 15.95 4.82
C SER A 123 -0.09 14.49 5.18
N VAL A 124 -0.88 13.91 6.07
CA VAL A 124 -0.72 12.49 6.45
C VAL A 124 -0.90 11.59 5.25
N PHE A 125 -1.97 11.78 4.48
CA PHE A 125 -2.21 10.96 3.29
C PHE A 125 -1.14 11.18 2.22
N MET A 126 -0.65 12.40 2.05
CA MET A 126 0.44 12.69 1.12
C MET A 126 1.72 11.97 1.52
N ASP A 127 2.06 11.98 2.81
CA ASP A 127 3.25 11.29 3.33
C ASP A 127 3.14 9.78 3.09
N LEU A 128 1.97 9.20 3.35
CA LEU A 128 1.73 7.78 3.08
C LEU A 128 1.92 7.46 1.61
N ALA A 129 1.36 8.30 0.73
CA ALA A 129 1.50 8.12 -0.71
C ALA A 129 2.96 8.16 -1.15
N GLN A 130 3.74 9.10 -0.62
CA GLN A 130 5.16 9.23 -0.97
C GLN A 130 5.96 8.02 -0.50
N GLU A 131 5.67 7.49 0.68
CA GLU A 131 6.35 6.29 1.19
C GLU A 131 6.04 5.07 0.33
N GLU A 132 4.79 4.90 -0.10
CA GLU A 132 4.41 3.82 -1.01
C GLU A 132 5.12 3.95 -2.37
N SER A 133 5.28 5.17 -2.87
CA SER A 133 5.99 5.44 -4.11
C SER A 133 7.48 5.06 -4.00
N LYS A 134 8.10 5.31 -2.84
CA LYS A 134 9.50 4.91 -2.60
C LYS A 134 9.65 3.39 -2.59
N HIS A 135 8.72 2.67 -1.97
CA HIS A 135 8.72 1.21 -1.99
C HIS A 135 8.60 0.69 -3.43
N LYS A 136 7.68 1.25 -4.19
CA LYS A 136 7.48 0.87 -5.59
C LYS A 136 8.76 1.04 -6.40
N LEU A 137 9.44 2.19 -6.25
CA LEU A 137 10.70 2.44 -6.94
C LEU A 137 11.76 1.41 -6.57
N ARG A 138 11.87 1.05 -5.30
CA ARG A 138 12.84 0.04 -4.84
C ARG A 138 12.58 -1.31 -5.49
N PHE A 139 11.30 -1.70 -5.61
CA PHE A 139 10.94 -2.94 -6.28
C PHE A 139 11.22 -2.90 -7.79
N GLU A 140 11.00 -1.76 -8.42
CA GLU A 140 11.33 -1.58 -9.84
C GLU A 140 12.84 -1.74 -10.08
N LEU A 141 13.66 -1.15 -9.22
CA LEU A 141 15.12 -1.27 -9.31
C LEU A 141 15.56 -2.71 -9.12
N GLU A 142 15.00 -3.41 -8.13
CA GLU A 142 15.32 -4.82 -7.91
C GLU A 142 14.88 -5.70 -9.08
N TYR A 143 13.70 -5.43 -9.63
CA TYR A 143 13.21 -6.16 -10.80
C TYR A 143 14.17 -6.01 -11.98
N ASP A 144 14.59 -4.77 -12.26
CA ASP A 144 15.50 -4.51 -13.36
C ASP A 144 16.86 -5.20 -13.17
N GLU A 145 17.40 -5.14 -11.95
CA GLU A 145 18.67 -5.82 -11.64
C GLU A 145 18.54 -7.33 -11.78
N TYR A 146 17.45 -7.90 -11.29
CA TYR A 146 17.21 -9.34 -11.37
C TYR A 146 17.13 -9.81 -12.81
N VAL A 147 16.37 -9.11 -13.66
CA VAL A 147 16.23 -9.43 -15.09
C VAL A 147 17.58 -9.33 -15.79
N LEU A 148 18.37 -8.28 -15.51
CA LEU A 148 19.70 -8.11 -16.12
C LEU A 148 20.65 -9.23 -15.71
N ARG A 149 20.61 -9.67 -14.46
CA ARG A 149 21.46 -10.78 -13.98
C ARG A 149 21.09 -12.10 -14.64
N GLU A 150 19.82 -12.33 -14.93
CA GLU A 150 19.35 -13.57 -15.55
C GLU A 150 19.57 -13.60 -17.06
N ASN A 151 19.83 -12.47 -17.69
CA ASN A 151 20.14 -12.36 -19.11
C ASN A 151 21.64 -12.23 -19.32
#